data_c46446a4433eac6c38eed5d82734ff51
#
_entry.id   c46446a4433eac6c38eed5d82734ff51
#
_cell.length_a   1.000
_cell.length_b   1.000
_cell.length_c   1.000
_cell.angle_alpha   90.00
_cell.angle_beta   90.00
_cell.angle_gamma   90.00
#
_symmetry.space_group_name_H-M   'P 1'
#
loop_
_entity.id
_entity.type
_entity.pdbx_description
1 polymer ?
#
loop_
_entity_poly.entity_id
_entity_poly.type
_entity_poly.pdbx_seq_one_letter_code
_entity_poly.pdbx_strand_id
1 'polypeptide(L)'
;MNITEFAQYAGVSKAAVSRYFNGGYLSAEKRAQIETAVEATGYRPSMQAQMLRTRRTRQVGVILPKLSSDSCPRMVEGIGSVLEESGYQLLLINTANDTKKELQALDTLRQHTVDGIILIAALYTPEHKTLLEHLHVPIVTLGQNFPGCCSVYHDDAGAAQAATAHMLAKGRRAPGYIGVTLLDKCAGQQRRAGFEAALKAAGLPLHPERMAVAKFSQESGYEQAAKLLERSPHIDCLFCATDAIALGAMQYCREHSIRIPEDVMIASVGDSKVGRNAFVPLTSAHLHYKTAGRDAAALLMELLADPHTVPRSQMLGFELVCRESTND
;
A
#
# COMPACT_ATOMS: atom_id res chain seq x y z
N MET A 1 7.68 -7.16 39.52
CA MET A 1 7.63 -8.59 39.93
C MET A 1 7.95 -9.45 38.70
N ASN A 2 8.90 -10.36 38.81
CA ASN A 2 9.24 -11.32 37.75
C ASN A 2 8.40 -12.62 37.90
N ILE A 3 8.48 -13.52 36.89
CA ILE A 3 7.66 -14.77 36.88
C ILE A 3 7.93 -15.69 38.08
N THR A 4 9.14 -15.63 38.65
CA THR A 4 9.51 -16.44 39.81
C THR A 4 8.81 -15.94 41.09
N GLU A 5 8.88 -14.63 41.30
CA GLU A 5 8.22 -13.94 42.40
C GLU A 5 6.70 -14.10 42.33
N PHE A 6 6.13 -13.95 41.12
CA PHE A 6 4.69 -14.14 40.92
C PHE A 6 4.25 -15.58 41.16
N ALA A 7 5.00 -16.59 40.72
CA ALA A 7 4.70 -18.00 40.95
C ALA A 7 4.72 -18.35 42.46
N GLN A 8 5.67 -17.79 43.21
CA GLN A 8 5.73 -17.91 44.65
C GLN A 8 4.52 -17.26 45.33
N TYR A 9 4.17 -16.03 44.92
CA TYR A 9 3.00 -15.32 45.45
C TYR A 9 1.68 -16.06 45.20
N ALA A 10 1.50 -16.62 44.01
CA ALA A 10 0.31 -17.37 43.62
C ALA A 10 0.28 -18.82 44.14
N GLY A 11 1.35 -19.31 44.81
CA GLY A 11 1.42 -20.67 45.32
C GLY A 11 1.48 -21.76 44.24
N VAL A 12 1.96 -21.42 43.03
CA VAL A 12 2.00 -22.33 41.87
C VAL A 12 3.39 -22.41 41.25
N SER A 13 3.62 -23.42 40.41
CA SER A 13 4.89 -23.50 39.67
C SER A 13 4.98 -22.49 38.55
N LYS A 14 6.21 -22.07 38.19
CA LYS A 14 6.47 -21.22 36.99
C LYS A 14 5.86 -21.80 35.70
N ALA A 15 5.86 -23.14 35.58
CA ALA A 15 5.26 -23.85 34.46
C ALA A 15 3.73 -23.67 34.43
N ALA A 16 3.06 -23.65 35.61
CA ALA A 16 1.62 -23.36 35.68
C ALA A 16 1.32 -21.92 35.27
N VAL A 17 2.08 -20.94 35.78
CA VAL A 17 1.96 -19.51 35.35
C VAL A 17 2.14 -19.38 33.85
N SER A 18 3.18 -20.01 33.30
CA SER A 18 3.43 -19.97 31.85
C SER A 18 2.29 -20.60 31.05
N ARG A 19 1.70 -21.70 31.48
CA ARG A 19 0.53 -22.32 30.83
C ARG A 19 -0.69 -21.42 30.88
N TYR A 20 -0.94 -20.77 32.01
CA TYR A 20 -2.06 -19.85 32.19
C TYR A 20 -2.05 -18.75 31.13
N PHE A 21 -0.92 -18.04 31.01
CA PHE A 21 -0.79 -16.92 30.08
C PHE A 21 -0.65 -17.33 28.59
N ASN A 22 -0.35 -18.62 28.31
CA ASN A 22 -0.27 -19.13 26.93
C ASN A 22 -1.46 -20.03 26.54
N GLY A 23 -2.57 -20.01 27.29
CA GLY A 23 -3.77 -20.80 26.97
C GLY A 23 -3.61 -22.32 27.14
N GLY A 24 -2.56 -22.79 27.84
CA GLY A 24 -2.32 -24.20 28.05
C GLY A 24 -3.28 -24.80 29.08
N TYR A 25 -3.34 -26.16 29.14
CA TYR A 25 -4.18 -26.87 30.09
C TYR A 25 -3.70 -26.68 31.55
N LEU A 26 -4.65 -26.31 32.41
CA LEU A 26 -4.50 -26.16 33.85
C LEU A 26 -5.75 -26.73 34.56
N SER A 27 -5.57 -27.27 35.79
CA SER A 27 -6.72 -27.58 36.65
C SER A 27 -7.48 -26.28 36.99
N ALA A 28 -8.79 -26.40 37.21
CA ALA A 28 -9.65 -25.27 37.59
C ALA A 28 -9.12 -24.56 38.84
N GLU A 29 -8.66 -25.31 39.83
CA GLU A 29 -8.07 -24.80 41.07
C GLU A 29 -6.85 -23.91 40.81
N LYS A 30 -5.86 -24.38 40.02
CA LYS A 30 -4.66 -23.62 39.71
C LYS A 30 -4.97 -22.39 38.83
N ARG A 31 -5.98 -22.50 37.97
CA ARG A 31 -6.45 -21.34 37.16
C ARG A 31 -7.00 -20.26 38.08
N ALA A 32 -7.89 -20.61 39.03
CA ALA A 32 -8.47 -19.66 39.97
C ALA A 32 -7.41 -19.02 40.89
N GLN A 33 -6.43 -19.80 41.38
CA GLN A 33 -5.31 -19.27 42.19
C GLN A 33 -4.51 -18.20 41.39
N ILE A 34 -4.21 -18.47 40.11
CA ILE A 34 -3.47 -17.53 39.26
C ILE A 34 -4.31 -16.29 38.96
N GLU A 35 -5.61 -16.44 38.67
CA GLU A 35 -6.53 -15.32 38.43
C GLU A 35 -6.59 -14.37 39.62
N THR A 36 -6.80 -14.89 40.81
CA THR A 36 -6.80 -14.11 42.06
C THR A 36 -5.45 -13.38 42.26
N ALA A 37 -4.33 -14.04 41.98
CA ALA A 37 -3.01 -13.42 42.11
C ALA A 37 -2.79 -12.33 41.04
N VAL A 38 -3.29 -12.51 39.81
CA VAL A 38 -3.23 -11.51 38.76
C VAL A 38 -4.06 -10.28 39.12
N GLU A 39 -5.27 -10.46 39.62
CA GLU A 39 -6.14 -9.36 40.09
C GLU A 39 -5.49 -8.56 41.23
N ALA A 40 -4.88 -9.27 42.19
CA ALA A 40 -4.25 -8.66 43.36
C ALA A 40 -2.96 -7.89 43.01
N THR A 41 -2.18 -8.37 42.06
CA THR A 41 -0.83 -7.85 41.76
C THR A 41 -0.72 -7.05 40.46
N GLY A 42 -1.70 -7.16 39.56
CA GLY A 42 -1.61 -6.60 38.20
C GLY A 42 -0.51 -7.24 37.33
N TYR A 43 0.00 -8.42 37.75
CA TYR A 43 1.12 -9.04 37.04
C TYR A 43 0.77 -9.41 35.60
N ARG A 44 1.65 -9.01 34.69
CA ARG A 44 1.66 -9.48 33.30
C ARG A 44 3.06 -9.98 32.97
N PRO A 45 3.19 -11.12 32.25
CA PRO A 45 4.49 -11.58 31.78
C PRO A 45 5.21 -10.51 30.97
N SER A 46 6.48 -10.30 31.22
CA SER A 46 7.31 -9.40 30.44
C SER A 46 7.39 -9.89 28.99
N MET A 47 7.05 -9.03 28.03
CA MET A 47 7.21 -9.30 26.59
C MET A 47 8.67 -9.67 26.27
N GLN A 48 9.64 -9.00 26.90
CA GLN A 48 11.07 -9.31 26.73
C GLN A 48 11.40 -10.75 27.15
N ALA A 49 10.83 -11.24 28.28
CA ALA A 49 11.04 -12.61 28.73
C ALA A 49 10.37 -13.64 27.80
N GLN A 50 9.24 -13.28 27.18
CA GLN A 50 8.59 -14.11 26.14
C GLN A 50 9.44 -14.14 24.87
N MET A 51 9.95 -12.99 24.41
CA MET A 51 10.83 -12.86 23.25
C MET A 51 12.08 -13.73 23.41
N LEU A 52 12.77 -13.67 24.55
CA LEU A 52 13.95 -14.48 24.82
C LEU A 52 13.67 -16.00 24.75
N ARG A 53 12.46 -16.41 25.20
CA ARG A 53 12.08 -17.83 25.19
C ARG A 53 11.65 -18.32 23.81
N THR A 54 10.86 -17.52 23.09
CA THR A 54 10.26 -17.91 21.80
C THR A 54 11.16 -17.54 20.61
N ARG A 55 12.17 -16.70 20.82
CA ARG A 55 12.99 -16.07 19.79
C ARG A 55 12.16 -15.32 18.76
N ARG A 56 10.95 -14.86 19.18
CA ARG A 56 10.04 -14.08 18.34
C ARG A 56 9.69 -12.76 19.03
N THR A 57 9.74 -11.68 18.27
CA THR A 57 9.40 -10.34 18.75
C THR A 57 7.90 -10.09 18.75
N ARG A 58 7.14 -10.85 17.99
CA ARG A 58 5.72 -10.61 17.69
C ARG A 58 5.47 -9.23 17.10
N GLN A 59 6.44 -8.73 16.36
CA GLN A 59 6.37 -7.46 15.63
C GLN A 59 6.62 -7.68 14.15
N VAL A 60 5.88 -6.94 13.31
CA VAL A 60 6.09 -6.86 11.86
C VAL A 60 6.38 -5.41 11.51
N GLY A 61 7.51 -5.18 10.84
CA GLY A 61 7.85 -3.87 10.31
C GLY A 61 7.10 -3.60 9.01
N VAL A 62 6.39 -2.47 8.93
CA VAL A 62 5.74 -2.00 7.71
C VAL A 62 6.40 -0.70 7.29
N ILE A 63 7.13 -0.75 6.18
CA ILE A 63 7.79 0.42 5.61
C ILE A 63 6.90 0.96 4.50
N LEU A 64 6.62 2.26 4.52
CA LEU A 64 5.76 2.90 3.52
C LEU A 64 6.34 4.23 3.03
N PRO A 65 6.09 4.60 1.75
CA PRO A 65 6.66 5.80 1.15
C PRO A 65 6.00 7.09 1.66
N LYS A 66 4.68 7.08 1.95
CA LYS A 66 3.97 8.32 2.30
C LYS A 66 2.66 8.06 3.04
N LEU A 67 2.56 8.50 4.29
CA LEU A 67 1.34 8.40 5.10
C LEU A 67 0.17 9.23 4.56
N SER A 68 0.45 10.37 3.95
CA SER A 68 -0.57 11.28 3.41
C SER A 68 -1.11 10.88 2.03
N SER A 69 -0.77 9.68 1.51
CA SER A 69 -1.40 9.12 0.31
C SER A 69 -2.76 8.50 0.65
N ASP A 70 -3.65 8.34 -0.33
CA ASP A 70 -4.91 7.59 -0.12
C ASP A 70 -4.68 6.07 -0.10
N SER A 71 -3.72 5.57 -0.87
CA SER A 71 -3.46 4.13 -1.04
C SER A 71 -2.77 3.48 0.16
N CYS A 72 -1.69 4.10 0.70
CA CYS A 72 -0.90 3.50 1.78
C CYS A 72 -1.72 3.24 3.06
N PRO A 73 -2.54 4.18 3.58
CA PRO A 73 -3.38 3.91 4.75
C PRO A 73 -4.36 2.75 4.54
N ARG A 74 -4.92 2.59 3.34
CA ARG A 74 -5.83 1.47 3.00
C ARG A 74 -5.08 0.13 2.99
N MET A 75 -3.84 0.09 2.48
CA MET A 75 -2.98 -1.09 2.56
C MET A 75 -2.65 -1.42 4.02
N VAL A 76 -2.24 -0.43 4.81
CA VAL A 76 -1.92 -0.59 6.25
C VAL A 76 -3.12 -1.09 7.04
N GLU A 77 -4.33 -0.61 6.76
CA GLU A 77 -5.56 -1.12 7.37
C GLU A 77 -5.77 -2.62 7.10
N GLY A 78 -5.53 -3.05 5.85
CA GLY A 78 -5.58 -4.46 5.47
C GLY A 78 -4.52 -5.29 6.18
N ILE A 79 -3.27 -4.82 6.22
CA ILE A 79 -2.16 -5.46 6.94
C ILE A 79 -2.51 -5.61 8.43
N GLY A 80 -2.94 -4.52 9.06
CA GLY A 80 -3.26 -4.48 10.49
C GLY A 80 -4.31 -5.50 10.89
N SER A 81 -5.36 -5.70 10.07
CA SER A 81 -6.42 -6.67 10.37
C SER A 81 -5.90 -8.12 10.48
N VAL A 82 -4.99 -8.54 9.61
CA VAL A 82 -4.40 -9.89 9.63
C VAL A 82 -3.38 -10.04 10.77
N LEU A 83 -2.57 -9.00 11.01
CA LEU A 83 -1.58 -9.03 12.09
C LEU A 83 -2.24 -9.10 13.46
N GLU A 84 -3.32 -8.37 13.69
CA GLU A 84 -4.10 -8.40 14.94
C GLU A 84 -4.66 -9.80 15.21
N GLU A 85 -5.31 -10.43 14.23
CA GLU A 85 -5.82 -11.80 14.31
C GLU A 85 -4.71 -12.82 14.61
N SER A 86 -3.49 -12.56 14.09
CA SER A 86 -2.31 -13.43 14.29
C SER A 86 -1.52 -13.12 15.57
N GLY A 87 -1.94 -12.14 16.37
CA GLY A 87 -1.28 -11.72 17.61
C GLY A 87 0.07 -11.02 17.38
N TYR A 88 0.22 -10.32 16.24
CA TYR A 88 1.38 -9.50 15.90
C TYR A 88 1.08 -8.01 16.07
N GLN A 89 2.10 -7.25 16.47
CA GLN A 89 2.06 -5.79 16.49
C GLN A 89 2.67 -5.24 15.21
N LEU A 90 2.08 -4.17 14.69
CA LEU A 90 2.56 -3.45 13.52
C LEU A 90 3.48 -2.30 13.95
N LEU A 91 4.73 -2.30 13.45
CA LEU A 91 5.68 -1.21 13.58
C LEU A 91 5.75 -0.44 12.26
N LEU A 92 5.24 0.80 12.24
CA LEU A 92 5.13 1.60 11.01
C LEU A 92 6.33 2.54 10.86
N ILE A 93 6.96 2.52 9.68
CA ILE A 93 8.06 3.43 9.31
C ILE A 93 7.66 4.18 8.03
N ASN A 94 7.55 5.51 8.16
CA ASN A 94 7.27 6.42 7.03
C ASN A 94 8.58 7.02 6.50
N THR A 95 8.89 6.76 5.22
CA THR A 95 10.13 7.21 4.59
C THR A 95 10.01 8.56 3.88
N ALA A 96 8.81 9.12 3.76
CA ALA A 96 8.52 10.38 3.07
C ALA A 96 9.03 10.40 1.60
N ASN A 97 8.92 9.28 0.88
CA ASN A 97 9.46 9.06 -0.48
C ASN A 97 10.99 9.21 -0.59
N ASP A 98 11.71 9.06 0.51
CA ASP A 98 13.17 9.11 0.54
C ASP A 98 13.75 7.68 0.49
N THR A 99 14.33 7.31 -0.64
CA THR A 99 14.93 5.98 -0.86
C THR A 99 16.06 5.67 0.13
N LYS A 100 16.83 6.68 0.57
CA LYS A 100 17.89 6.47 1.56
C LYS A 100 17.31 6.08 2.91
N LYS A 101 16.22 6.74 3.32
CA LYS A 101 15.50 6.39 4.57
C LYS A 101 14.86 5.01 4.46
N GLU A 102 14.37 4.61 3.28
CA GLU A 102 13.82 3.28 3.03
C GLU A 102 14.88 2.19 3.21
N LEU A 103 16.04 2.35 2.57
CA LEU A 103 17.18 1.44 2.73
C LEU A 103 17.69 1.39 4.18
N GLN A 104 17.77 2.53 4.86
CA GLN A 104 18.17 2.61 6.27
C GLN A 104 17.15 1.91 7.18
N ALA A 105 15.85 2.04 6.91
CA ALA A 105 14.79 1.35 7.65
C ALA A 105 14.91 -0.17 7.47
N LEU A 106 15.11 -0.65 6.24
CA LEU A 106 15.34 -2.06 5.94
C LEU A 106 16.57 -2.59 6.68
N ASP A 107 17.69 -1.85 6.65
CA ASP A 107 18.92 -2.22 7.34
C ASP A 107 18.75 -2.28 8.87
N THR A 108 17.99 -1.35 9.44
CA THR A 108 17.67 -1.36 10.87
C THR A 108 16.81 -2.59 11.24
N LEU A 109 15.77 -2.88 10.46
CA LEU A 109 14.85 -3.98 10.76
C LEU A 109 15.47 -5.36 10.56
N ARG A 110 16.46 -5.52 9.66
CA ARG A 110 17.17 -6.79 9.46
C ARG A 110 17.94 -7.27 10.69
N GLN A 111 18.23 -6.41 11.65
CA GLN A 111 18.94 -6.73 12.89
C GLN A 111 18.06 -7.45 13.94
N HIS A 112 17.02 -8.16 13.50
CA HIS A 112 16.10 -8.93 14.36
C HIS A 112 15.26 -8.09 15.33
N THR A 113 14.97 -6.87 14.97
CA THR A 113 14.03 -6.01 15.74
C THR A 113 12.57 -6.37 15.45
N VAL A 114 12.30 -7.13 14.37
CA VAL A 114 10.99 -7.62 13.94
C VAL A 114 11.08 -9.06 13.46
N ASP A 115 9.96 -9.77 13.42
CA ASP A 115 9.90 -11.15 12.91
C ASP A 115 9.76 -11.19 11.38
N GLY A 116 9.20 -10.14 10.77
CA GLY A 116 9.00 -10.03 9.33
C GLY A 116 8.82 -8.59 8.89
N ILE A 117 8.93 -8.34 7.58
CA ILE A 117 8.84 -7.01 6.98
C ILE A 117 7.81 -7.02 5.85
N ILE A 118 6.97 -5.99 5.78
CA ILE A 118 6.18 -5.66 4.59
C ILE A 118 6.68 -4.32 4.07
N LEU A 119 7.19 -4.30 2.84
CA LEU A 119 7.66 -3.10 2.17
C LEU A 119 6.60 -2.64 1.14
N ILE A 120 5.92 -1.54 1.42
CA ILE A 120 5.09 -0.85 0.43
C ILE A 120 6.05 -0.09 -0.49
N ALA A 121 6.43 -0.73 -1.59
CA ALA A 121 7.54 -0.30 -2.42
C ALA A 121 7.12 0.74 -3.46
N ALA A 122 7.95 1.78 -3.64
CA ALA A 122 7.84 2.73 -4.73
C ALA A 122 8.92 2.52 -5.80
N LEU A 123 10.15 2.25 -5.40
CA LEU A 123 11.30 2.09 -6.28
C LEU A 123 12.04 0.77 -6.00
N TYR A 124 12.66 0.23 -7.04
CA TYR A 124 13.60 -0.90 -6.92
C TYR A 124 14.96 -0.47 -7.50
N THR A 125 15.96 -0.38 -6.65
CA THR A 125 17.32 0.04 -7.04
C THR A 125 18.33 -1.08 -6.83
N PRO A 126 19.57 -0.98 -7.36
CA PRO A 126 20.63 -1.96 -7.11
C PRO A 126 20.94 -2.14 -5.62
N GLU A 127 20.82 -1.07 -4.83
CA GLU A 127 21.04 -1.12 -3.38
C GLU A 127 19.95 -1.95 -2.68
N HIS A 128 18.68 -1.85 -3.13
CA HIS A 128 17.61 -2.73 -2.65
C HIS A 128 17.94 -4.19 -2.93
N LYS A 129 18.39 -4.51 -4.15
CA LYS A 129 18.78 -5.88 -4.51
C LYS A 129 19.84 -6.42 -3.56
N THR A 130 20.92 -5.68 -3.38
CA THR A 130 22.04 -6.08 -2.49
C THR A 130 21.56 -6.28 -1.06
N LEU A 131 20.69 -5.41 -0.55
CA LEU A 131 20.20 -5.49 0.83
C LEU A 131 19.25 -6.68 1.01
N LEU A 132 18.36 -6.93 0.05
CA LEU A 132 17.43 -8.05 0.08
C LEU A 132 18.11 -9.41 0.02
N GLU A 133 19.21 -9.55 -0.74
CA GLU A 133 20.02 -10.77 -0.80
C GLU A 133 20.68 -11.13 0.56
N HIS A 134 20.85 -10.15 1.44
CA HIS A 134 21.46 -10.32 2.77
C HIS A 134 20.43 -10.20 3.91
N LEU A 135 19.15 -10.19 3.57
CA LEU A 135 18.08 -10.08 4.56
C LEU A 135 17.77 -11.45 5.18
N HIS A 136 17.93 -11.57 6.50
CA HIS A 136 17.63 -12.80 7.23
C HIS A 136 16.20 -12.84 7.80
N VAL A 137 15.46 -11.78 7.60
CA VAL A 137 14.06 -11.63 8.05
C VAL A 137 13.15 -11.78 6.84
N PRO A 138 12.09 -12.61 6.91
CA PRO A 138 11.12 -12.73 5.82
C PRO A 138 10.55 -11.37 5.40
N ILE A 139 10.47 -11.16 4.10
CA ILE A 139 9.94 -9.93 3.51
C ILE A 139 8.89 -10.21 2.44
N VAL A 140 7.85 -9.39 2.43
CA VAL A 140 6.86 -9.30 1.34
C VAL A 140 6.86 -7.88 0.80
N THR A 141 6.95 -7.73 -0.52
CA THR A 141 6.80 -6.43 -1.18
C THR A 141 5.34 -6.23 -1.60
N LEU A 142 4.84 -5.02 -1.39
CA LEU A 142 3.47 -4.63 -1.68
C LEU A 142 3.46 -3.42 -2.62
N GLY A 143 2.63 -3.47 -3.66
CA GLY A 143 2.53 -2.45 -4.68
C GLY A 143 3.46 -2.63 -5.87
N GLN A 144 4.59 -3.33 -5.69
CA GLN A 144 5.51 -3.67 -6.77
C GLN A 144 6.01 -5.12 -6.67
N ASN A 145 6.29 -5.72 -7.81
CA ASN A 145 6.92 -7.05 -7.89
C ASN A 145 8.45 -6.91 -7.90
N PHE A 146 9.10 -7.33 -6.80
CA PHE A 146 10.55 -7.37 -6.69
C PHE A 146 11.08 -8.79 -6.99
N PRO A 147 12.10 -8.94 -7.85
CA PRO A 147 12.68 -10.24 -8.15
C PRO A 147 13.17 -10.96 -6.90
N GLY A 148 12.80 -12.23 -6.75
CA GLY A 148 13.22 -13.07 -5.62
C GLY A 148 12.45 -12.87 -4.31
N CYS A 149 11.55 -11.91 -4.24
CA CYS A 149 10.67 -11.68 -3.09
C CYS A 149 9.26 -12.22 -3.33
N CYS A 150 8.57 -12.56 -2.26
CA CYS A 150 7.12 -12.65 -2.30
C CYS A 150 6.54 -11.25 -2.52
N SER A 151 5.57 -11.12 -3.44
CA SER A 151 5.06 -9.81 -3.84
C SER A 151 3.54 -9.84 -4.05
N VAL A 152 2.86 -8.78 -3.62
CA VAL A 152 1.46 -8.50 -3.97
C VAL A 152 1.40 -7.14 -4.66
N TYR A 153 0.84 -7.08 -5.86
CA TYR A 153 0.79 -5.87 -6.68
C TYR A 153 -0.47 -5.82 -7.53
N HIS A 154 -0.69 -4.74 -8.27
CA HIS A 154 -1.90 -4.53 -9.05
C HIS A 154 -1.61 -4.53 -10.55
N ASP A 155 -2.65 -4.77 -11.35
CA ASP A 155 -2.62 -4.56 -12.80
C ASP A 155 -2.76 -3.07 -13.14
N ASP A 156 -1.70 -2.30 -12.88
CA ASP A 156 -1.64 -0.86 -13.14
C ASP A 156 -1.75 -0.53 -14.64
N ALA A 157 -1.22 -1.39 -15.50
CA ALA A 157 -1.30 -1.20 -16.95
C ALA A 157 -2.74 -1.39 -17.46
N GLY A 158 -3.39 -2.48 -17.06
CA GLY A 158 -4.79 -2.74 -17.40
C GLY A 158 -5.73 -1.66 -16.86
N ALA A 159 -5.51 -1.19 -15.63
CA ALA A 159 -6.29 -0.11 -15.03
C ALA A 159 -6.22 1.20 -15.83
N ALA A 160 -5.00 1.62 -16.21
CA ALA A 160 -4.81 2.81 -17.04
C ALA A 160 -5.35 2.65 -18.45
N GLN A 161 -5.17 1.46 -19.05
CA GLN A 161 -5.73 1.15 -20.35
C GLN A 161 -7.25 1.22 -20.35
N ALA A 162 -7.91 0.62 -19.35
CA ALA A 162 -9.37 0.62 -19.24
C ALA A 162 -9.93 2.03 -19.04
N ALA A 163 -9.33 2.84 -18.16
CA ALA A 163 -9.76 4.22 -17.92
C ALA A 163 -9.62 5.09 -19.18
N THR A 164 -8.52 4.92 -19.91
CA THR A 164 -8.29 5.65 -21.17
C THR A 164 -9.24 5.19 -22.27
N ALA A 165 -9.36 3.87 -22.47
CA ALA A 165 -10.26 3.28 -23.47
C ALA A 165 -11.73 3.68 -23.25
N HIS A 166 -12.16 3.82 -21.99
CA HIS A 166 -13.50 4.29 -21.65
C HIS A 166 -13.78 5.69 -22.22
N MET A 167 -12.86 6.65 -22.05
CA MET A 167 -13.02 8.00 -22.60
C MET A 167 -13.00 8.01 -24.13
N LEU A 168 -12.13 7.19 -24.75
CA LEU A 168 -12.06 7.07 -26.20
C LEU A 168 -13.32 6.44 -26.79
N ALA A 169 -13.93 5.44 -26.10
CA ALA A 169 -15.18 4.83 -26.50
C ALA A 169 -16.37 5.81 -26.49
N LYS A 170 -16.27 6.87 -25.64
CA LYS A 170 -17.25 7.98 -25.60
C LYS A 170 -16.99 9.06 -26.67
N GLY A 171 -16.15 8.77 -27.65
CA GLY A 171 -15.93 9.63 -28.81
C GLY A 171 -14.79 10.63 -28.66
N ARG A 172 -14.05 10.65 -27.55
CA ARG A 172 -12.89 11.54 -27.37
C ARG A 172 -11.74 11.12 -28.30
N ARG A 173 -11.04 12.12 -28.87
CA ARG A 173 -10.00 11.88 -29.90
C ARG A 173 -8.70 12.65 -29.68
N ALA A 174 -8.67 13.54 -28.72
CA ALA A 174 -7.50 14.34 -28.37
C ALA A 174 -7.02 14.12 -26.94
N PRO A 175 -6.62 12.86 -26.58
CA PRO A 175 -6.23 12.51 -25.23
C PRO A 175 -4.94 13.19 -24.79
N GLY A 176 -4.94 13.70 -23.56
CA GLY A 176 -3.79 14.14 -22.80
C GLY A 176 -3.45 13.19 -21.65
N TYR A 177 -2.21 13.26 -21.19
CA TYR A 177 -1.68 12.41 -20.11
C TYR A 177 -0.94 13.25 -19.07
N ILE A 178 -1.30 13.09 -17.78
CA ILE A 178 -0.49 13.62 -16.67
C ILE A 178 -0.06 12.43 -15.80
N GLY A 179 1.19 12.03 -16.00
CA GLY A 179 1.80 10.92 -15.27
C GLY A 179 2.69 11.35 -14.12
N VAL A 180 3.47 10.39 -13.63
CA VAL A 180 4.52 10.61 -12.63
C VAL A 180 5.87 10.15 -13.17
N THR A 181 6.92 10.28 -12.37
CA THR A 181 8.27 9.85 -12.76
C THR A 181 8.30 8.40 -13.23
N LEU A 182 9.02 8.13 -14.33
CA LEU A 182 9.22 6.76 -14.83
C LEU A 182 10.17 5.92 -13.96
N LEU A 183 10.75 6.49 -12.91
CA LEU A 183 11.46 5.72 -11.90
C LEU A 183 10.48 4.84 -11.10
N ASP A 184 9.24 5.29 -10.91
CA ASP A 184 8.17 4.45 -10.37
C ASP A 184 7.69 3.46 -11.44
N LYS A 185 7.83 2.17 -11.16
CA LYS A 185 7.49 1.12 -12.11
C LYS A 185 5.97 1.00 -12.32
N CYS A 186 5.18 1.11 -11.27
CA CYS A 186 3.73 0.90 -11.32
C CYS A 186 2.99 2.16 -11.77
N ALA A 187 3.01 3.22 -10.98
CA ALA A 187 2.29 4.45 -11.31
C ALA A 187 2.92 5.23 -12.47
N GLY A 188 4.25 5.13 -12.67
CA GLY A 188 4.96 5.78 -13.76
C GLY A 188 4.97 4.96 -15.05
N GLN A 189 5.67 3.82 -15.05
CA GLN A 189 5.87 3.06 -16.30
C GLN A 189 4.63 2.29 -16.73
N GLN A 190 4.00 1.52 -15.83
CA GLN A 190 2.88 0.65 -16.23
C GLN A 190 1.63 1.43 -16.58
N ARG A 191 1.26 2.48 -15.79
CA ARG A 191 0.09 3.31 -16.14
C ARG A 191 0.30 4.07 -17.44
N ARG A 192 1.54 4.52 -17.70
CA ARG A 192 1.88 5.11 -19.00
C ARG A 192 1.74 4.08 -20.13
N ALA A 193 2.27 2.88 -19.96
CA ALA A 193 2.15 1.82 -20.96
C ALA A 193 0.68 1.46 -21.23
N GLY A 194 -0.17 1.44 -20.22
CA GLY A 194 -1.61 1.23 -20.36
C GLY A 194 -2.30 2.34 -21.16
N PHE A 195 -1.96 3.61 -20.89
CA PHE A 195 -2.43 4.74 -21.69
C PHE A 195 -2.02 4.60 -23.16
N GLU A 196 -0.73 4.35 -23.43
CA GLU A 196 -0.20 4.15 -24.79
C GLU A 196 -0.86 2.97 -25.51
N ALA A 197 -1.12 1.86 -24.78
CA ALA A 197 -1.81 0.70 -25.33
C ALA A 197 -3.26 1.02 -25.75
N ALA A 198 -3.99 1.82 -24.96
CA ALA A 198 -5.33 2.28 -25.32
C ALA A 198 -5.34 3.14 -26.58
N LEU A 199 -4.38 4.07 -26.71
CA LEU A 199 -4.24 4.88 -27.94
C LEU A 199 -3.97 4.01 -29.15
N LYS A 200 -3.02 3.07 -29.03
CA LYS A 200 -2.68 2.15 -30.12
C LYS A 200 -3.90 1.32 -30.56
N ALA A 201 -4.67 0.80 -29.60
CA ALA A 201 -5.89 0.02 -29.89
C ALA A 201 -6.95 0.87 -30.61
N ALA A 202 -7.03 2.17 -30.32
CA ALA A 202 -7.94 3.11 -30.97
C ALA A 202 -7.39 3.69 -32.30
N GLY A 203 -6.18 3.31 -32.73
CA GLY A 203 -5.54 3.86 -33.93
C GLY A 203 -5.11 5.34 -33.80
N LEU A 204 -4.92 5.82 -32.56
CA LEU A 204 -4.52 7.20 -32.30
C LEU A 204 -3.01 7.32 -32.08
N PRO A 205 -2.34 8.37 -32.61
CA PRO A 205 -0.93 8.59 -32.38
C PRO A 205 -0.66 9.08 -30.93
N LEU A 206 0.50 8.72 -30.40
CA LEU A 206 1.02 9.32 -29.19
C LEU A 206 1.61 10.71 -29.50
N HIS A 207 1.16 11.72 -28.78
CA HIS A 207 1.60 13.09 -28.90
C HIS A 207 2.41 13.52 -27.67
N PRO A 208 3.75 13.58 -27.73
CA PRO A 208 4.58 13.98 -26.59
C PRO A 208 4.20 15.36 -26.02
N GLU A 209 3.75 16.26 -26.85
CA GLU A 209 3.30 17.60 -26.46
C GLU A 209 2.02 17.59 -25.59
N ARG A 210 1.24 16.50 -25.61
CA ARG A 210 0.06 16.28 -24.76
C ARG A 210 0.37 15.47 -23.51
N MET A 211 1.65 15.35 -23.16
CA MET A 211 2.09 14.61 -22.00
C MET A 211 2.79 15.51 -20.99
N ALA A 212 2.53 15.29 -19.70
CA ALA A 212 3.17 16.01 -18.61
C ALA A 212 3.53 15.03 -17.46
N VAL A 213 4.48 15.42 -16.62
CA VAL A 213 4.92 14.67 -15.46
C VAL A 213 4.71 15.51 -14.21
N ALA A 214 3.89 15.02 -13.30
CA ALA A 214 3.58 15.63 -12.01
C ALA A 214 4.28 14.89 -10.85
N LYS A 215 4.30 15.53 -9.68
CA LYS A 215 4.52 14.85 -8.40
C LYS A 215 3.21 14.22 -7.93
N PHE A 216 3.27 13.34 -6.93
CA PHE A 216 2.09 12.72 -6.34
C PHE A 216 1.32 13.70 -5.43
N SER A 217 0.84 14.81 -5.98
CA SER A 217 0.10 15.82 -5.25
C SER A 217 -0.90 16.56 -6.11
N GLN A 218 -1.93 17.15 -5.48
CA GLN A 218 -2.96 17.93 -6.14
C GLN A 218 -2.38 19.23 -6.74
N GLU A 219 -1.48 19.88 -6.01
CA GLU A 219 -0.84 21.13 -6.45
C GLU A 219 -0.06 20.90 -7.74
N SER A 220 0.72 19.80 -7.79
CA SER A 220 1.46 19.49 -9.02
C SER A 220 0.55 19.05 -10.17
N GLY A 221 -0.56 18.39 -9.87
CA GLY A 221 -1.61 18.10 -10.84
C GLY A 221 -2.20 19.36 -11.47
N TYR A 222 -2.51 20.37 -10.65
CA TYR A 222 -2.98 21.66 -11.07
C TYR A 222 -1.97 22.37 -12.00
N GLU A 223 -0.71 22.49 -11.57
CA GLU A 223 0.36 23.14 -12.34
C GLU A 223 0.58 22.48 -13.71
N GLN A 224 0.55 21.15 -13.75
CA GLN A 224 0.78 20.42 -15.00
C GLN A 224 -0.44 20.47 -15.91
N ALA A 225 -1.65 20.46 -15.37
CA ALA A 225 -2.88 20.65 -16.14
C ALA A 225 -2.93 22.05 -16.79
N ALA A 226 -2.56 23.10 -16.03
CA ALA A 226 -2.45 24.46 -16.55
C ALA A 226 -1.54 24.50 -17.80
N LYS A 227 -0.27 24.08 -17.63
CA LYS A 227 0.71 24.07 -18.72
C LYS A 227 0.28 23.23 -19.91
N LEU A 228 -0.39 22.09 -19.65
CA LEU A 228 -0.78 21.15 -20.69
C LEU A 228 -1.97 21.69 -21.51
N LEU A 229 -3.00 22.19 -20.85
CA LEU A 229 -4.21 22.70 -21.50
C LEU A 229 -3.98 24.03 -22.19
N GLU A 230 -3.10 24.90 -21.65
CA GLU A 230 -2.66 26.14 -22.34
C GLU A 230 -1.88 25.83 -23.63
N ARG A 231 -0.96 24.87 -23.58
CA ARG A 231 -0.14 24.45 -24.72
C ARG A 231 -0.94 23.67 -25.77
N SER A 232 -1.94 22.93 -25.36
CA SER A 232 -2.74 22.03 -26.19
C SER A 232 -4.24 22.16 -25.88
N PRO A 233 -4.86 23.30 -26.26
CA PRO A 233 -6.25 23.62 -25.88
C PRO A 233 -7.31 22.71 -26.53
N HIS A 234 -6.91 21.88 -27.48
CA HIS A 234 -7.79 20.90 -28.14
C HIS A 234 -7.88 19.54 -27.41
N ILE A 235 -7.19 19.38 -26.29
CA ILE A 235 -7.34 18.18 -25.45
C ILE A 235 -8.79 18.06 -24.99
N ASP A 236 -9.42 16.93 -25.31
CA ASP A 236 -10.83 16.64 -25.01
C ASP A 236 -11.03 15.57 -23.93
N CYS A 237 -9.96 14.88 -23.54
CA CYS A 237 -9.93 13.99 -22.39
C CYS A 237 -8.53 13.91 -21.77
N LEU A 238 -8.47 13.70 -20.46
CA LEU A 238 -7.25 13.72 -19.70
C LEU A 238 -7.16 12.50 -18.79
N PHE A 239 -6.19 11.62 -19.04
CA PHE A 239 -5.84 10.58 -18.11
C PHE A 239 -4.81 11.10 -17.11
N CYS A 240 -5.11 10.97 -15.81
CA CYS A 240 -4.24 11.33 -14.71
C CYS A 240 -3.76 10.07 -13.99
N ALA A 241 -2.46 9.92 -13.77
CA ALA A 241 -1.90 8.71 -13.16
C ALA A 241 -2.43 8.43 -11.76
N THR A 242 -2.90 9.43 -11.00
CA THR A 242 -3.53 9.27 -9.68
C THR A 242 -4.69 10.23 -9.49
N ASP A 243 -5.60 9.90 -8.56
CA ASP A 243 -6.72 10.78 -8.22
C ASP A 243 -6.25 12.15 -7.70
N ALA A 244 -5.15 12.20 -6.94
CA ALA A 244 -4.61 13.48 -6.47
C ALA A 244 -4.24 14.41 -7.64
N ILE A 245 -3.61 13.87 -8.69
CA ILE A 245 -3.28 14.62 -9.91
C ILE A 245 -4.56 15.04 -10.62
N ALA A 246 -5.54 14.12 -10.75
CA ALA A 246 -6.83 14.40 -11.39
C ALA A 246 -7.58 15.53 -10.67
N LEU A 247 -7.62 15.50 -9.34
CA LEU A 247 -8.26 16.56 -8.53
C LEU A 247 -7.60 17.92 -8.75
N GLY A 248 -6.28 17.97 -8.93
CA GLY A 248 -5.58 19.20 -9.32
C GLY A 248 -5.97 19.68 -10.70
N ALA A 249 -6.04 18.80 -11.70
CA ALA A 249 -6.50 19.12 -13.05
C ALA A 249 -7.96 19.61 -13.05
N MET A 250 -8.84 18.95 -12.28
CA MET A 250 -10.24 19.36 -12.12
C MET A 250 -10.37 20.74 -11.46
N GLN A 251 -9.52 21.05 -10.48
CA GLN A 251 -9.47 22.38 -9.87
C GLN A 251 -9.10 23.44 -10.91
N TYR A 252 -8.07 23.20 -11.71
CA TYR A 252 -7.70 24.10 -12.81
C TYR A 252 -8.85 24.32 -13.78
N CYS A 253 -9.51 23.26 -14.26
CA CYS A 253 -10.65 23.33 -15.15
C CYS A 253 -11.75 24.20 -14.58
N ARG A 254 -12.12 24.01 -13.30
CA ARG A 254 -13.15 24.80 -12.63
C ARG A 254 -12.82 26.28 -12.58
N GLU A 255 -11.58 26.63 -12.25
CA GLU A 255 -11.13 28.03 -12.13
C GLU A 255 -11.05 28.75 -13.49
N HIS A 256 -10.92 27.98 -14.59
CA HIS A 256 -10.84 28.50 -15.96
C HIS A 256 -12.12 28.24 -16.77
N SER A 257 -13.24 27.91 -16.11
CA SER A 257 -14.53 27.68 -16.75
C SER A 257 -14.52 26.57 -17.84
N ILE A 258 -13.60 25.61 -17.75
CA ILE A 258 -13.56 24.41 -18.58
C ILE A 258 -14.51 23.39 -17.96
N ARG A 259 -15.56 23.01 -18.68
CA ARG A 259 -16.60 22.11 -18.17
C ARG A 259 -16.14 20.65 -18.21
N ILE A 260 -16.44 19.92 -17.15
CA ILE A 260 -16.19 18.48 -17.01
C ILE A 260 -17.58 17.82 -16.86
N PRO A 261 -17.95 16.89 -17.71
CA PRO A 261 -17.18 16.23 -18.79
C PRO A 261 -17.27 16.86 -20.17
N GLU A 262 -18.06 17.93 -20.40
CA GLU A 262 -18.48 18.40 -21.71
C GLU A 262 -17.27 18.84 -22.55
N ASP A 263 -16.40 19.70 -22.03
CA ASP A 263 -15.21 20.21 -22.73
C ASP A 263 -14.04 19.22 -22.58
N VAL A 264 -13.79 18.70 -21.38
CA VAL A 264 -12.70 17.75 -21.07
C VAL A 264 -13.19 16.66 -20.13
N MET A 265 -13.16 15.39 -20.54
CA MET A 265 -13.34 14.25 -19.67
C MET A 265 -12.07 14.00 -18.83
N ILE A 266 -12.22 13.60 -17.56
CA ILE A 266 -11.07 13.29 -16.70
C ILE A 266 -11.27 11.92 -16.05
N ALA A 267 -10.24 11.06 -16.18
CA ALA A 267 -10.19 9.76 -15.52
C ALA A 267 -8.83 9.50 -14.86
N SER A 268 -8.80 8.65 -13.86
CA SER A 268 -7.59 8.37 -13.07
C SER A 268 -7.55 6.94 -12.52
N VAL A 269 -6.56 6.68 -11.63
CA VAL A 269 -6.41 5.42 -10.90
C VAL A 269 -6.26 5.71 -9.41
N GLY A 270 -7.04 5.00 -8.57
CA GLY A 270 -6.96 5.07 -7.11
C GLY A 270 -8.30 4.94 -6.40
N ASP A 271 -9.35 5.50 -6.95
CA ASP A 271 -10.70 5.52 -6.40
C ASP A 271 -10.72 6.02 -4.95
N SER A 272 -10.15 7.22 -4.74
CA SER A 272 -10.03 7.87 -3.45
C SER A 272 -11.39 8.38 -2.93
N LYS A 273 -11.53 8.50 -1.60
CA LYS A 273 -12.73 9.09 -0.99
C LYS A 273 -12.95 10.54 -1.46
N VAL A 274 -11.87 11.30 -1.65
CA VAL A 274 -11.96 12.69 -2.11
C VAL A 274 -12.41 12.75 -3.57
N GLY A 275 -11.89 11.88 -4.43
CA GLY A 275 -12.30 11.81 -5.84
C GLY A 275 -13.77 11.42 -6.02
N ARG A 276 -14.28 10.49 -5.18
CA ARG A 276 -15.70 10.09 -5.18
C ARG A 276 -16.64 11.23 -4.83
N ASN A 277 -16.21 12.13 -3.95
CA ASN A 277 -17.00 13.24 -3.42
C ASN A 277 -16.54 14.60 -3.95
N ALA A 278 -15.79 14.62 -5.05
CA ALA A 278 -15.39 15.86 -5.71
C ALA A 278 -16.63 16.60 -6.28
N PHE A 279 -16.48 17.89 -6.61
CA PHE A 279 -17.58 18.70 -7.17
C PHE A 279 -18.12 18.13 -8.51
N VAL A 280 -17.33 17.39 -9.24
CA VAL A 280 -17.72 16.44 -10.27
C VAL A 280 -17.11 15.09 -9.84
N PRO A 281 -17.91 14.08 -9.47
CA PRO A 281 -17.41 12.76 -9.06
C PRO A 281 -16.49 12.12 -10.10
N LEU A 282 -15.28 11.74 -9.66
CA LEU A 282 -14.19 11.32 -10.52
C LEU A 282 -14.33 9.85 -10.95
N THR A 283 -14.32 9.60 -12.25
CA THR A 283 -14.12 8.25 -12.82
C THR A 283 -12.72 7.79 -12.52
N SER A 284 -12.59 6.65 -11.84
CA SER A 284 -11.29 6.15 -11.42
C SER A 284 -11.26 4.63 -11.39
N ALA A 285 -10.13 4.04 -11.78
CA ALA A 285 -9.91 2.61 -11.60
C ALA A 285 -9.65 2.32 -10.12
N HIS A 286 -10.54 1.53 -9.52
CA HIS A 286 -10.43 1.05 -8.14
C HIS A 286 -9.40 -0.07 -8.07
N LEU A 287 -8.29 0.18 -7.40
CA LEU A 287 -7.34 -0.84 -7.01
C LEU A 287 -7.68 -1.33 -5.59
N HIS A 288 -7.70 -2.65 -5.40
CA HIS A 288 -8.10 -3.29 -4.15
C HIS A 288 -7.02 -3.17 -3.05
N TYR A 289 -6.63 -1.94 -2.68
CA TYR A 289 -5.51 -1.66 -1.75
C TYR A 289 -5.65 -2.37 -0.40
N LYS A 290 -6.84 -2.39 0.20
CA LYS A 290 -7.08 -3.07 1.49
C LYS A 290 -6.91 -4.58 1.35
N THR A 291 -7.43 -5.18 0.28
CA THR A 291 -7.24 -6.60 -0.04
C THR A 291 -5.76 -6.90 -0.26
N ALA A 292 -5.06 -6.07 -1.03
CA ALA A 292 -3.62 -6.23 -1.24
C ALA A 292 -2.83 -6.22 0.09
N GLY A 293 -3.20 -5.34 1.02
CA GLY A 293 -2.63 -5.33 2.37
C GLY A 293 -2.88 -6.62 3.14
N ARG A 294 -4.11 -7.14 3.10
CA ARG A 294 -4.46 -8.44 3.73
C ARG A 294 -3.67 -9.59 3.13
N ASP A 295 -3.60 -9.66 1.80
CA ASP A 295 -2.91 -10.74 1.09
C ASP A 295 -1.40 -10.70 1.36
N ALA A 296 -0.80 -9.51 1.40
CA ALA A 296 0.61 -9.35 1.76
C ALA A 296 0.90 -9.80 3.20
N ALA A 297 0.03 -9.47 4.15
CA ALA A 297 0.19 -9.91 5.52
C ALA A 297 -0.04 -11.42 5.68
N ALA A 298 -1.04 -11.98 5.01
CA ALA A 298 -1.28 -13.43 5.00
C ALA A 298 -0.06 -14.18 4.43
N LEU A 299 0.49 -13.68 3.31
CA LEU A 299 1.69 -14.24 2.70
C LEU A 299 2.91 -14.15 3.62
N LEU A 300 3.05 -13.06 4.38
CA LEU A 300 4.11 -12.96 5.39
C LEU A 300 3.90 -13.95 6.53
N MET A 301 2.67 -14.18 6.98
CA MET A 301 2.38 -15.18 8.02
C MET A 301 2.72 -16.60 7.55
N GLU A 302 2.49 -16.93 6.28
CA GLU A 302 2.92 -18.20 5.70
C GLU A 302 4.46 -18.35 5.73
N LEU A 303 5.19 -17.31 5.31
CA LEU A 303 6.67 -17.29 5.37
C LEU A 303 7.22 -17.43 6.79
N LEU A 304 6.52 -16.86 7.78
CA LEU A 304 6.89 -16.99 9.19
C LEU A 304 6.59 -18.39 9.74
N ALA A 305 5.59 -19.07 9.21
CA ALA A 305 5.23 -20.43 9.61
C ALA A 305 6.17 -21.47 8.96
N ASP A 306 6.52 -21.29 7.69
CA ASP A 306 7.43 -22.16 6.93
C ASP A 306 8.47 -21.34 6.14
N PRO A 307 9.73 -21.27 6.62
CA PRO A 307 10.82 -20.58 5.93
C PRO A 307 11.18 -21.17 4.56
N HIS A 308 10.69 -22.36 4.22
CA HIS A 308 10.93 -23.01 2.92
C HIS A 308 9.84 -22.70 1.90
N THR A 309 8.86 -21.84 2.25
CA THR A 309 7.84 -21.38 1.31
C THR A 309 8.47 -20.78 0.07
N VAL A 310 8.08 -21.29 -1.09
CA VAL A 310 8.61 -20.82 -2.39
C VAL A 310 8.14 -19.40 -2.65
N PRO A 311 9.04 -18.47 -3.00
CA PRO A 311 8.67 -17.11 -3.36
C PRO A 311 7.65 -17.09 -4.50
N ARG A 312 6.56 -16.35 -4.31
CA ARG A 312 5.51 -16.18 -5.32
C ARG A 312 5.04 -14.73 -5.39
N SER A 313 4.52 -14.38 -6.55
CA SER A 313 3.96 -13.05 -6.81
C SER A 313 2.48 -13.18 -7.15
N GLN A 314 1.65 -12.31 -6.56
CA GLN A 314 0.22 -12.23 -6.78
C GLN A 314 -0.13 -10.87 -7.39
N MET A 315 -0.71 -10.88 -8.58
CA MET A 315 -1.26 -9.68 -9.21
C MET A 315 -2.76 -9.61 -8.93
N LEU A 316 -3.22 -8.48 -8.39
CA LEU A 316 -4.63 -8.18 -8.18
C LEU A 316 -5.19 -7.41 -9.38
N GLY A 317 -6.40 -7.72 -9.77
CA GLY A 317 -7.15 -6.97 -10.76
C GLY A 317 -7.63 -5.60 -10.24
N PHE A 318 -8.46 -4.97 -11.04
CA PHE A 318 -9.06 -3.66 -10.77
C PHE A 318 -10.53 -3.64 -11.21
N GLU A 319 -11.24 -2.60 -10.81
CA GLU A 319 -12.58 -2.27 -11.28
C GLU A 319 -12.61 -0.83 -11.76
N LEU A 320 -13.08 -0.58 -12.99
CA LEU A 320 -13.27 0.81 -13.46
C LEU A 320 -14.62 1.31 -12.96
N VAL A 321 -14.58 2.31 -12.07
CA VAL A 321 -15.78 2.96 -11.51
C VAL A 321 -16.05 4.24 -12.27
N CYS A 322 -17.02 4.16 -13.21
CA CYS A 322 -17.42 5.31 -14.03
C CYS A 322 -18.31 6.27 -13.22
N ARG A 323 -18.02 7.57 -13.32
CA ARG A 323 -18.76 8.65 -12.64
C ARG A 323 -18.92 9.86 -13.54
N GLU A 324 -19.41 10.95 -13.00
CA GLU A 324 -19.79 12.16 -13.73
C GLU A 324 -18.62 12.81 -14.50
N SER A 325 -17.37 12.65 -14.09
CA SER A 325 -16.23 13.22 -14.82
C SER A 325 -15.99 12.64 -16.22
N THR A 326 -16.71 11.57 -16.58
CA THR A 326 -16.70 10.96 -17.91
C THR A 326 -18.08 10.56 -18.41
N ASN A 327 -19.15 10.83 -17.67
CA ASN A 327 -20.53 10.54 -18.06
C ASN A 327 -21.29 11.85 -18.22
N ASP A 328 -21.98 11.99 -19.34
CA ASP A 328 -22.92 13.09 -19.61
C ASP A 328 -24.17 12.96 -18.75
#